data_e8adec819c42d5a7ff7b41005ad977fe
#
_entry.id   e8adec819c42d5a7ff7b41005ad977fe
#
_cell.length_a   1.000
_cell.length_b   1.000
_cell.length_c   1.000
_cell.angle_alpha   90.00
_cell.angle_beta   90.00
_cell.angle_gamma   90.00
#
_symmetry.space_group_name_H-M   'P 1'
#
loop_
_entity.id
_entity.type
_entity.pdbx_description
1 polymer ?
#
loop_
_entity_poly.entity_id
_entity_poly.type
_entity_poly.pdbx_seq_one_letter_code
_entity_poly.pdbx_strand_id
1 'polypeptide(L)'
;MKNLTSVFCILFFVIFPLLASSAETKRPNIIVIYSDDQGFGDSSALNPEAKFETPNLDRLAKEGVSFTNGHSSDSVCTPSRYGLLTGRYSWRTTKKTGVQGADTPALIAQGRLTLASLLKENGYNTAMVGKWHLGMDIPGTLGDRDFSKPIMDMPLDKGFDYFYGIPASLNYGYLAWIEGRYTKVPPSLYTAKKPNDRH
;
A
#
# COMPACT_ATOMS: atom_id res chain seq x y z
N MET A 1 -42.81 26.69 -49.40
CA MET A 1 -41.39 26.46 -49.30
C MET A 1 -40.79 27.04 -47.97
N LYS A 2 -41.46 26.89 -46.80
CA LYS A 2 -41.02 27.54 -45.54
C LYS A 2 -40.59 26.58 -44.41
N ASN A 3 -40.59 25.26 -44.61
CA ASN A 3 -40.37 24.31 -43.53
C ASN A 3 -39.13 23.37 -43.69
N LEU A 4 -38.38 23.49 -44.77
CA LEU A 4 -37.25 22.58 -45.00
C LEU A 4 -35.97 23.02 -44.30
N THR A 5 -35.76 24.32 -44.16
CA THR A 5 -34.61 24.92 -43.50
C THR A 5 -34.62 24.76 -41.96
N SER A 6 -35.81 24.82 -41.34
CA SER A 6 -35.96 24.63 -39.89
C SER A 6 -35.74 23.18 -39.45
N VAL A 7 -36.12 22.20 -40.29
CA VAL A 7 -35.90 20.78 -40.00
C VAL A 7 -34.41 20.43 -40.09
N PHE A 8 -33.67 21.05 -41.02
CA PHE A 8 -32.21 20.80 -41.17
C PHE A 8 -31.37 21.36 -39.99
N CYS A 9 -31.76 22.52 -39.46
CA CYS A 9 -31.10 23.09 -38.27
C CYS A 9 -31.38 22.29 -37.00
N ILE A 10 -32.58 21.73 -36.83
CA ILE A 10 -32.91 20.92 -35.65
C ILE A 10 -32.18 19.56 -35.71
N LEU A 11 -32.05 18.93 -36.88
CA LEU A 11 -31.28 17.70 -37.03
C LEU A 11 -29.78 17.91 -36.76
N PHE A 12 -29.21 19.05 -37.13
CA PHE A 12 -27.79 19.36 -36.86
C PHE A 12 -27.51 19.57 -35.39
N PHE A 13 -28.45 20.14 -34.62
CA PHE A 13 -28.31 20.35 -33.18
C PHE A 13 -28.51 19.07 -32.35
N VAL A 14 -29.24 18.09 -32.85
CA VAL A 14 -29.48 16.82 -32.14
C VAL A 14 -28.35 15.80 -32.40
N ILE A 15 -27.69 15.87 -33.55
CA ILE A 15 -26.62 14.91 -33.91
C ILE A 15 -25.23 15.35 -33.36
N PHE A 16 -25.02 16.67 -33.16
CA PHE A 16 -23.74 17.19 -32.71
C PHE A 16 -23.32 16.74 -31.28
N PRO A 17 -24.22 16.60 -30.28
CA PRO A 17 -23.84 16.07 -28.97
C PRO A 17 -23.59 14.55 -28.94
N LEU A 18 -24.05 13.79 -29.94
CA LEU A 18 -23.79 12.34 -30.02
C LEU A 18 -22.36 11.99 -30.51
N LEU A 19 -21.64 12.97 -31.06
CA LEU A 19 -20.25 12.80 -31.52
C LEU A 19 -19.23 13.34 -30.52
N ALA A 20 -19.65 13.76 -29.33
CA ALA A 20 -18.73 13.96 -28.22
C ALA A 20 -18.24 12.59 -27.78
N SER A 21 -17.32 12.01 -28.55
CA SER A 21 -16.50 10.89 -28.13
C SER A 21 -15.86 11.30 -26.81
N SER A 22 -16.28 10.70 -25.70
CA SER A 22 -15.55 10.80 -24.47
C SER A 22 -14.16 10.27 -24.76
N ALA A 23 -13.19 11.15 -24.92
CA ALA A 23 -11.79 10.74 -24.96
C ALA A 23 -11.57 9.95 -23.68
N GLU A 24 -11.37 8.65 -23.81
CA GLU A 24 -11.06 7.78 -22.69
C GLU A 24 -9.76 8.32 -22.09
N THR A 25 -9.88 9.06 -20.98
CA THR A 25 -8.73 9.61 -20.30
C THR A 25 -7.92 8.43 -19.79
N LYS A 26 -6.82 8.12 -20.48
CA LYS A 26 -5.93 7.03 -20.12
C LYS A 26 -5.43 7.27 -18.68
N ARG A 27 -5.88 6.43 -17.77
CA ARG A 27 -5.49 6.54 -16.35
C ARG A 27 -4.01 6.24 -16.20
N PRO A 28 -3.26 7.05 -15.44
CA PRO A 28 -1.84 6.78 -15.21
C PRO A 28 -1.64 5.53 -14.35
N ASN A 29 -0.55 4.81 -14.55
CA ASN A 29 -0.08 3.84 -13.57
C ASN A 29 0.43 4.55 -12.33
N ILE A 30 0.17 3.97 -11.15
CA ILE A 30 0.56 4.53 -9.85
C ILE A 30 1.49 3.56 -9.16
N ILE A 31 2.71 4.00 -8.85
CA ILE A 31 3.71 3.22 -8.10
C ILE A 31 4.01 4.00 -6.82
N VAL A 32 3.78 3.35 -5.67
CA VAL A 32 4.13 3.87 -4.35
C VAL A 32 5.34 3.11 -3.84
N ILE A 33 6.48 3.79 -3.70
CA ILE A 33 7.70 3.24 -3.10
C ILE A 33 7.79 3.79 -1.68
N TYR A 34 7.66 2.90 -0.69
CA TYR A 34 7.64 3.25 0.72
C TYR A 34 8.83 2.62 1.44
N SER A 35 9.85 3.43 1.67
CA SER A 35 11.07 3.00 2.37
C SER A 35 10.79 2.78 3.86
N ASP A 36 11.58 1.92 4.50
CA ASP A 36 11.50 1.59 5.92
C ASP A 36 12.70 2.21 6.63
N ASP A 37 12.44 3.05 7.64
CA ASP A 37 13.42 3.75 8.46
C ASP A 37 14.43 4.63 7.70
N GLN A 38 14.08 5.11 6.49
CA GLN A 38 14.89 6.06 5.75
C GLN A 38 14.71 7.47 6.34
N GLY A 39 15.81 8.07 6.76
CA GLY A 39 15.83 9.46 7.25
C GLY A 39 15.72 10.48 6.10
N PHE A 40 15.17 11.65 6.41
CA PHE A 40 15.09 12.77 5.45
C PHE A 40 16.48 13.14 4.91
N GLY A 41 17.49 13.12 5.77
CA GLY A 41 18.88 13.46 5.42
C GLY A 41 19.64 12.36 4.66
N ASP A 42 19.04 11.20 4.41
CA ASP A 42 19.67 10.10 3.68
C ASP A 42 19.59 10.27 2.15
N SER A 43 18.76 11.18 1.67
CA SER A 43 18.67 11.51 0.24
C SER A 43 19.64 12.64 -0.12
N SER A 44 20.55 12.39 -1.06
CA SER A 44 21.50 13.40 -1.54
C SER A 44 20.80 14.57 -2.24
N ALA A 45 19.62 14.37 -2.81
CA ALA A 45 18.80 15.45 -3.37
C ALA A 45 18.28 16.44 -2.32
N LEU A 46 18.11 16.01 -1.07
CA LEU A 46 17.54 16.79 0.02
C LEU A 46 18.61 17.25 1.03
N ASN A 47 19.76 16.58 1.05
CA ASN A 47 20.85 16.87 1.97
C ASN A 47 22.22 16.85 1.24
N PRO A 48 22.84 18.01 1.01
CA PRO A 48 24.17 18.06 0.38
C PRO A 48 25.29 17.37 1.19
N GLU A 49 25.05 17.16 2.50
CA GLU A 49 26.00 16.50 3.39
C GLU A 49 25.69 15.01 3.57
N ALA A 50 24.80 14.43 2.74
CA ALA A 50 24.52 12.99 2.76
C ALA A 50 25.81 12.20 2.54
N LYS A 51 26.04 11.18 3.38
CA LYS A 51 27.28 10.39 3.37
C LYS A 51 27.37 9.35 2.24
N PHE A 52 26.32 9.24 1.46
CA PHE A 52 26.24 8.38 0.28
C PHE A 52 25.33 9.04 -0.76
N GLU A 53 25.55 8.72 -2.02
CA GLU A 53 24.76 9.24 -3.11
C GLU A 53 23.50 8.41 -3.35
N THR A 54 22.40 9.09 -3.71
CA THR A 54 21.13 8.46 -4.09
C THR A 54 20.71 8.85 -5.51
N PRO A 55 21.48 8.49 -6.56
CA PRO A 55 21.35 9.06 -7.89
C PRO A 55 19.98 8.84 -8.53
N ASN A 56 19.30 7.75 -8.20
CA ASN A 56 17.95 7.48 -8.72
C ASN A 56 16.88 8.30 -8.00
N LEU A 57 17.02 8.55 -6.69
CA LEU A 57 16.14 9.46 -5.96
C LEU A 57 16.36 10.89 -6.39
N ASP A 58 17.63 11.27 -6.61
CA ASP A 58 18.02 12.62 -7.10
C ASP A 58 17.41 12.89 -8.49
N ARG A 59 17.40 11.87 -9.36
CA ARG A 59 16.73 11.97 -10.66
C ARG A 59 15.22 12.14 -10.50
N LEU A 60 14.57 11.37 -9.64
CA LEU A 60 13.14 11.53 -9.36
C LEU A 60 12.81 12.91 -8.79
N ALA A 61 13.64 13.42 -7.88
CA ALA A 61 13.48 14.75 -7.31
C ALA A 61 13.62 15.86 -8.37
N LYS A 62 14.56 15.70 -9.32
CA LYS A 62 14.82 16.65 -10.42
C LYS A 62 13.72 16.63 -11.48
N GLU A 63 13.18 15.46 -11.80
CA GLU A 63 12.17 15.25 -12.85
C GLU A 63 10.73 15.42 -12.35
N GLY A 64 10.54 15.39 -11.03
CA GLY A 64 9.23 15.41 -10.36
C GLY A 64 9.07 16.59 -9.40
N VAL A 65 8.39 16.31 -8.28
CA VAL A 65 8.13 17.28 -7.21
C VAL A 65 8.66 16.74 -5.89
N SER A 66 9.48 17.55 -5.21
CA SER A 66 9.96 17.24 -3.85
C SER A 66 9.15 18.04 -2.82
N PHE A 67 8.57 17.33 -1.86
CA PHE A 67 7.84 17.93 -0.74
C PHE A 67 8.79 18.16 0.43
N THR A 68 9.20 19.40 0.67
CA THR A 68 10.13 19.76 1.76
C THR A 68 9.48 19.74 3.15
N ASN A 69 8.15 19.68 3.21
CA ASN A 69 7.38 19.62 4.45
C ASN A 69 6.34 18.48 4.40
N GLY A 70 6.71 17.34 3.82
CA GLY A 70 5.91 16.13 3.83
C GLY A 70 6.11 15.36 5.14
N HIS A 71 5.02 14.92 5.76
CA HIS A 71 5.05 14.19 7.03
C HIS A 71 4.42 12.82 6.89
N SER A 72 5.10 11.80 7.44
CA SER A 72 4.47 10.53 7.75
C SER A 72 3.47 10.72 8.90
N SER A 73 2.45 9.86 8.96
CA SER A 73 1.48 9.89 10.06
C SER A 73 2.07 9.48 11.41
N ASP A 74 3.26 8.87 11.40
CA ASP A 74 4.01 8.48 12.59
C ASP A 74 5.47 8.18 12.21
N SER A 75 6.35 8.02 13.20
CA SER A 75 7.78 7.77 13.04
C SER A 75 8.17 6.28 12.97
N VAL A 76 7.22 5.36 13.13
CA VAL A 76 7.47 3.91 13.13
C VAL A 76 6.54 3.16 12.17
N CYS A 77 6.92 1.94 11.83
CA CYS A 77 6.35 1.17 10.72
C CYS A 77 4.82 0.96 10.76
N THR A 78 4.26 0.30 11.77
CA THR A 78 2.81 0.00 11.80
C THR A 78 1.93 1.26 11.69
N PRO A 79 2.09 2.29 12.53
CA PRO A 79 1.21 3.44 12.47
C PRO A 79 1.38 4.28 11.20
N SER A 80 2.60 4.38 10.66
CA SER A 80 2.81 5.09 9.40
C SER A 80 2.22 4.33 8.20
N ARG A 81 2.36 3.00 8.15
CA ARG A 81 1.72 2.14 7.12
C ARG A 81 0.20 2.19 7.21
N TYR A 82 -0.35 2.19 8.42
CA TYR A 82 -1.77 2.36 8.63
C TYR A 82 -2.27 3.70 8.09
N GLY A 83 -1.56 4.78 8.39
CA GLY A 83 -1.89 6.11 7.89
C GLY A 83 -1.82 6.23 6.38
N LEU A 84 -0.76 5.70 5.76
CA LEU A 84 -0.61 5.67 4.30
C LEU A 84 -1.79 4.97 3.62
N LEU A 85 -2.17 3.80 4.12
CA LEU A 85 -3.22 3.00 3.48
C LEU A 85 -4.63 3.49 3.76
N THR A 86 -4.90 4.10 4.93
CA THR A 86 -6.27 4.41 5.37
C THR A 86 -6.59 5.90 5.45
N GLY A 87 -5.60 6.77 5.32
CA GLY A 87 -5.76 8.22 5.54
C GLY A 87 -6.11 8.58 6.99
N ARG A 88 -5.84 7.67 7.96
CA ARG A 88 -6.20 7.87 9.37
C ARG A 88 -5.01 7.59 10.29
N TYR A 89 -4.95 8.29 11.40
CA TYR A 89 -3.98 8.00 12.44
C TYR A 89 -4.28 6.68 13.16
N SER A 90 -3.24 5.89 13.47
CA SER A 90 -3.35 4.57 14.10
C SER A 90 -3.96 4.60 15.49
N TRP A 91 -3.76 5.67 16.27
CA TRP A 91 -4.36 5.81 17.63
C TRP A 91 -5.89 5.86 17.62
N ARG A 92 -6.52 6.01 16.45
CA ARG A 92 -7.98 5.90 16.28
C ARG A 92 -8.47 4.46 16.15
N THR A 93 -7.55 3.50 16.28
CA THR A 93 -7.83 2.05 16.29
C THR A 93 -7.67 1.48 17.70
N THR A 94 -7.65 0.17 17.83
CA THR A 94 -7.30 -0.53 19.07
C THR A 94 -5.82 -0.37 19.43
N LYS A 95 -4.95 -0.08 18.44
CA LYS A 95 -3.50 0.12 18.62
C LYS A 95 -3.19 1.58 18.91
N LYS A 96 -3.13 1.94 20.18
CA LYS A 96 -2.89 3.32 20.61
C LYS A 96 -1.44 3.75 20.50
N THR A 97 -0.50 2.81 20.68
CA THR A 97 0.94 3.05 20.66
C THR A 97 1.68 1.81 20.11
N GLY A 98 2.91 2.00 19.65
CA GLY A 98 3.80 0.93 19.21
C GLY A 98 3.39 0.29 17.89
N VAL A 99 3.88 -0.92 17.65
CA VAL A 99 3.74 -1.67 16.38
C VAL A 99 3.03 -3.01 16.58
N GLN A 100 2.50 -3.57 15.50
CA GLN A 100 1.90 -4.91 15.50
C GLN A 100 2.99 -5.99 15.57
N GLY A 101 2.64 -7.15 16.13
CA GLY A 101 3.44 -8.36 15.98
C GLY A 101 3.26 -9.00 14.60
N ALA A 102 4.12 -9.96 14.27
CA ALA A 102 4.02 -10.67 13.00
C ALA A 102 2.77 -11.55 12.89
N ASP A 103 2.27 -12.04 14.02
CA ASP A 103 1.16 -12.98 14.16
C ASP A 103 -0.06 -12.38 14.90
N THR A 104 -0.16 -11.06 14.92
CA THR A 104 -1.31 -10.37 15.52
C THR A 104 -2.46 -10.22 14.52
N PRO A 105 -3.72 -10.16 15.01
CA PRO A 105 -4.87 -9.89 14.16
C PRO A 105 -4.73 -8.58 13.39
N ALA A 106 -5.43 -8.49 12.25
CA ALA A 106 -5.39 -7.31 11.38
C ALA A 106 -5.84 -6.04 12.10
N LEU A 107 -5.04 -4.98 11.97
CA LEU A 107 -5.34 -3.65 12.53
C LEU A 107 -6.36 -2.88 11.69
N ILE A 108 -6.34 -3.09 10.37
CA ILE A 108 -7.31 -2.48 9.46
C ILE A 108 -8.62 -3.24 9.57
N ALA A 109 -9.64 -2.60 10.13
CA ALA A 109 -10.97 -3.19 10.27
C ALA A 109 -11.53 -3.63 8.91
N GLN A 110 -12.36 -4.67 8.92
CA GLN A 110 -13.07 -5.12 7.70
C GLN A 110 -13.93 -3.99 7.15
N GLY A 111 -14.02 -3.89 5.82
CA GLY A 111 -14.77 -2.83 5.13
C GLY A 111 -14.16 -1.42 5.26
N ARG A 112 -13.00 -1.28 5.91
CA ARG A 112 -12.30 0.02 5.96
C ARG A 112 -11.76 0.34 4.57
N LEU A 113 -12.16 1.50 4.03
CA LEU A 113 -11.60 2.03 2.80
C LEU A 113 -10.08 2.18 2.95
N THR A 114 -9.34 1.65 1.97
CA THR A 114 -7.90 1.79 1.84
C THR A 114 -7.54 2.41 0.51
N LEU A 115 -6.31 2.89 0.36
CA LEU A 115 -5.80 3.36 -0.92
C LEU A 115 -5.94 2.28 -2.02
N ALA A 116 -5.68 1.02 -1.68
CA ALA A 116 -5.81 -0.10 -2.62
C ALA A 116 -7.26 -0.35 -3.01
N SER A 117 -8.20 -0.41 -2.04
CA SER A 117 -9.62 -0.63 -2.36
C SER A 117 -10.21 0.53 -3.15
N LEU A 118 -9.83 1.77 -2.83
CA LEU A 118 -10.25 2.95 -3.59
C LEU A 118 -9.79 2.88 -5.05
N LEU A 119 -8.54 2.51 -5.29
CA LEU A 119 -8.01 2.35 -6.64
C LEU A 119 -8.68 1.19 -7.38
N LYS A 120 -8.90 0.07 -6.71
CA LYS A 120 -9.61 -1.09 -7.26
C LYS A 120 -11.05 -0.74 -7.67
N GLU A 121 -11.80 -0.03 -6.84
CA GLU A 121 -13.14 0.48 -7.15
C GLU A 121 -13.14 1.41 -8.38
N ASN A 122 -12.01 2.04 -8.66
CA ASN A 122 -11.80 2.86 -9.85
C ASN A 122 -11.15 2.11 -11.02
N GLY A 123 -11.15 0.77 -11.01
CA GLY A 123 -10.75 -0.08 -12.12
C GLY A 123 -9.23 -0.27 -12.28
N TYR A 124 -8.46 -0.04 -11.23
CA TYR A 124 -7.04 -0.39 -11.20
C TYR A 124 -6.86 -1.85 -10.76
N ASN A 125 -5.89 -2.53 -11.36
CA ASN A 125 -5.30 -3.72 -10.77
C ASN A 125 -4.32 -3.29 -9.68
N THR A 126 -4.41 -3.90 -8.51
CA THR A 126 -3.68 -3.46 -7.32
C THR A 126 -2.75 -4.55 -6.81
N ALA A 127 -1.50 -4.21 -6.54
CA ALA A 127 -0.51 -5.16 -6.04
C ALA A 127 0.30 -4.55 -4.89
N MET A 128 0.72 -5.40 -3.96
CA MET A 128 1.64 -5.04 -2.90
C MET A 128 2.79 -6.03 -2.86
N VAL A 129 4.02 -5.50 -2.79
CA VAL A 129 5.24 -6.29 -2.61
C VAL A 129 6.00 -5.74 -1.41
N GLY A 130 6.41 -6.62 -0.48
CA GLY A 130 7.23 -6.26 0.67
C GLY A 130 6.58 -6.49 2.03
N LYS A 131 7.02 -5.71 3.01
CA LYS A 131 6.59 -5.80 4.40
C LYS A 131 5.18 -5.23 4.60
N TRP A 132 4.28 -6.05 5.20
CA TRP A 132 2.93 -5.62 5.56
C TRP A 132 2.87 -4.86 6.88
N HIS A 133 3.16 -5.52 7.97
CA HIS A 133 3.23 -5.02 9.35
C HIS A 133 1.95 -4.36 9.91
N LEU A 134 0.80 -4.83 9.47
CA LEU A 134 -0.51 -4.36 9.95
C LEU A 134 -1.38 -5.48 10.51
N GLY A 135 -0.75 -6.62 10.83
CA GLY A 135 -1.45 -7.81 11.31
C GLY A 135 -2.18 -8.58 10.20
N MET A 136 -2.40 -9.85 10.44
CA MET A 136 -3.15 -10.77 9.58
C MET A 136 -3.53 -12.01 10.38
N ASP A 137 -4.55 -12.73 9.93
CA ASP A 137 -5.00 -13.96 10.61
C ASP A 137 -4.25 -15.16 10.05
N ILE A 138 -3.13 -15.50 10.70
CA ILE A 138 -2.39 -16.73 10.45
C ILE A 138 -3.05 -17.84 11.25
N PRO A 139 -3.50 -18.95 10.64
CA PRO A 139 -4.12 -20.07 11.35
C PRO A 139 -3.26 -20.66 12.46
N GLY A 140 -3.88 -21.31 13.45
CA GLY A 140 -3.21 -21.85 14.62
C GLY A 140 -3.28 -20.92 15.84
N THR A 141 -2.59 -21.30 16.89
CA THR A 141 -2.55 -20.55 18.16
C THR A 141 -1.30 -19.69 18.26
N LEU A 142 -1.30 -18.75 19.19
CA LEU A 142 -0.10 -17.97 19.50
C LEU A 142 1.03 -18.92 19.95
N GLY A 143 2.16 -18.87 19.26
CA GLY A 143 3.29 -19.77 19.48
C GLY A 143 3.29 -21.04 18.62
N ASP A 144 2.17 -21.35 17.94
CA ASP A 144 2.03 -22.52 17.06
C ASP A 144 1.17 -22.15 15.84
N ARG A 145 1.76 -21.40 14.92
CA ARG A 145 1.10 -20.94 13.70
C ARG A 145 1.22 -21.96 12.57
N ASP A 146 0.09 -22.25 11.94
CA ASP A 146 -0.01 -23.19 10.83
C ASP A 146 0.10 -22.47 9.47
N PHE A 147 1.29 -22.34 8.96
CA PHE A 147 1.57 -21.72 7.67
C PHE A 147 1.23 -22.62 6.46
N SER A 148 0.76 -23.85 6.67
CA SER A 148 0.28 -24.70 5.58
C SER A 148 -1.14 -24.33 5.11
N LYS A 149 -1.86 -23.54 5.90
CA LYS A 149 -3.22 -23.09 5.63
C LYS A 149 -3.26 -21.68 5.07
N PRO A 150 -4.37 -21.31 4.39
CA PRO A 150 -4.50 -19.95 3.86
C PRO A 150 -4.57 -18.92 4.99
N ILE A 151 -3.84 -17.82 4.80
CA ILE A 151 -3.82 -16.66 5.68
C ILE A 151 -4.98 -15.73 5.31
N MET A 152 -5.71 -15.27 6.31
CA MET A 152 -6.90 -14.45 6.16
C MET A 152 -6.69 -13.05 6.74
N ASP A 153 -7.62 -12.16 6.46
CA ASP A 153 -7.63 -10.75 6.91
C ASP A 153 -6.29 -10.04 6.67
N MET A 154 -5.76 -10.26 5.48
CA MET A 154 -4.43 -9.88 5.00
C MET A 154 -4.53 -8.83 3.87
N PRO A 155 -3.44 -8.44 3.20
CA PRO A 155 -3.49 -7.43 2.12
C PRO A 155 -4.55 -7.67 1.04
N LEU A 156 -4.81 -8.93 0.65
CA LEU A 156 -5.83 -9.26 -0.34
C LEU A 156 -7.25 -8.89 0.14
N ASP A 157 -7.49 -8.88 1.45
CA ASP A 157 -8.78 -8.51 2.06
C ASP A 157 -8.87 -6.99 2.31
N LYS A 158 -7.80 -6.25 1.99
CA LYS A 158 -7.69 -4.79 2.13
C LYS A 158 -7.59 -4.07 0.77
N GLY A 159 -8.00 -4.75 -0.30
CA GLY A 159 -8.15 -4.16 -1.64
C GLY A 159 -7.02 -4.47 -2.62
N PHE A 160 -5.99 -5.21 -2.24
CA PHE A 160 -4.97 -5.68 -3.18
C PHE A 160 -5.42 -6.94 -3.92
N ASP A 161 -5.17 -7.01 -5.21
CA ASP A 161 -5.39 -8.20 -6.04
C ASP A 161 -4.25 -9.20 -5.94
N TYR A 162 -3.04 -8.70 -5.64
CA TYR A 162 -1.84 -9.51 -5.48
C TYR A 162 -1.04 -9.06 -4.26
N PHE A 163 -0.47 -10.03 -3.56
CA PHE A 163 0.46 -9.81 -2.45
C PHE A 163 1.64 -10.78 -2.55
N TYR A 164 2.85 -10.22 -2.43
CA TYR A 164 4.08 -10.98 -2.21
C TYR A 164 4.92 -10.30 -1.15
N GLY A 165 5.12 -10.93 0.00
CA GLY A 165 5.84 -10.24 1.07
C GLY A 165 5.93 -11.01 2.38
N ILE A 166 6.21 -10.26 3.45
CA ILE A 166 6.38 -10.76 4.79
C ILE A 166 5.40 -10.08 5.77
N PRO A 167 4.97 -10.79 6.83
CA PRO A 167 3.98 -10.25 7.78
C PRO A 167 4.47 -9.06 8.60
N ALA A 168 5.76 -9.01 8.93
CA ALA A 168 6.36 -7.96 9.77
C ALA A 168 7.83 -7.71 9.42
N SER A 169 8.57 -6.98 10.27
CA SER A 169 10.02 -6.78 10.13
C SER A 169 10.79 -8.07 10.40
N LEU A 170 12.02 -8.16 9.88
CA LEU A 170 12.86 -9.36 9.95
C LEU A 170 13.30 -9.74 11.38
N ASN A 171 13.16 -8.84 12.35
CA ASN A 171 13.45 -9.08 13.77
C ASN A 171 12.26 -9.65 14.56
N TYR A 172 11.11 -9.87 13.92
CA TYR A 172 9.95 -10.50 14.56
C TYR A 172 9.97 -12.01 14.36
N GLY A 173 9.35 -12.74 15.29
CA GLY A 173 9.05 -14.17 15.10
C GLY A 173 7.97 -14.39 14.04
N TYR A 174 7.77 -15.65 13.65
CA TYR A 174 6.74 -16.05 12.68
C TYR A 174 6.84 -15.35 11.33
N LEU A 175 8.05 -15.25 10.79
CA LEU A 175 8.29 -14.71 9.46
C LEU A 175 8.25 -15.82 8.40
N ALA A 176 7.53 -15.55 7.33
CA ALA A 176 7.51 -16.37 6.14
C ALA A 176 7.30 -15.49 4.91
N TRP A 177 7.81 -15.94 3.78
CA TRP A 177 7.44 -15.36 2.50
C TRP A 177 6.06 -15.87 2.10
N ILE A 178 5.15 -14.94 1.90
CA ILE A 178 3.76 -15.18 1.54
C ILE A 178 3.55 -14.73 0.11
N GLU A 179 2.95 -15.58 -0.72
CA GLU A 179 2.45 -15.23 -2.04
C GLU A 179 0.96 -15.54 -2.13
N GLY A 180 0.19 -14.53 -2.48
CA GLY A 180 -1.25 -14.64 -2.32
C GLY A 180 -1.64 -14.87 -0.85
N ARG A 181 -2.29 -16.00 -0.55
CA ARG A 181 -2.69 -16.38 0.82
C ARG A 181 -1.83 -17.48 1.44
N TYR A 182 -0.77 -17.91 0.76
CA TYR A 182 -0.01 -19.08 1.16
C TYR A 182 1.47 -18.78 1.28
N THR A 183 2.14 -19.53 2.13
CA THR A 183 3.61 -19.58 2.12
C THR A 183 4.05 -20.66 1.12
N LYS A 184 5.01 -20.33 0.26
CA LYS A 184 5.61 -21.33 -0.66
C LYS A 184 6.38 -22.39 0.09
N VAL A 185 7.08 -21.98 1.14
CA VAL A 185 7.85 -22.84 2.02
C VAL A 185 7.48 -22.43 3.45
N PRO A 186 6.73 -23.28 4.16
CA PRO A 186 6.46 -23.05 5.57
C PRO A 186 7.76 -22.93 6.39
N PRO A 187 7.83 -22.03 7.37
CA PRO A 187 9.00 -21.90 8.22
C PRO A 187 9.31 -23.23 8.90
N SER A 188 10.53 -23.73 8.74
CA SER A 188 11.03 -24.96 9.37
C SER A 188 12.19 -24.71 10.31
N LEU A 189 12.79 -23.51 10.25
CA LEU A 189 13.90 -23.11 11.11
C LEU A 189 13.41 -22.07 12.10
N TYR A 190 13.61 -22.33 13.36
CA TYR A 190 13.32 -21.42 14.47
C TYR A 190 14.64 -21.10 15.16
N THR A 191 14.98 -19.81 15.21
CA THR A 191 16.14 -19.37 15.98
C THR A 191 15.70 -18.95 17.38
N ALA A 192 16.43 -19.39 18.40
CA ALA A 192 16.20 -18.90 19.75
C ALA A 192 16.48 -17.39 19.82
N LYS A 193 15.66 -16.65 20.56
CA LYS A 193 15.91 -15.24 20.85
C LYS A 193 17.27 -15.09 21.52
N LYS A 194 18.11 -14.20 21.01
CA LYS A 194 19.39 -13.90 21.64
C LYS A 194 19.17 -13.27 23.03
N PRO A 195 19.99 -13.58 24.06
CA PRO A 195 19.74 -13.10 25.42
C PRO A 195 19.63 -11.58 25.58
N ASN A 196 20.14 -10.81 24.65
CA ASN A 196 20.19 -9.34 24.71
C ASN A 196 19.29 -8.64 23.64
N ASP A 197 18.45 -9.37 22.93
CA ASP A 197 17.49 -8.77 21.99
C ASP A 197 16.39 -8.05 22.77
N ARG A 198 16.40 -6.73 22.70
CA ARG A 198 15.43 -5.84 23.37
C ARG A 198 14.16 -5.59 22.53
N HIS A 199 13.74 -6.54 21.73
CA HIS A 199 12.55 -6.38 20.89
C HIS A 199 11.52 -7.46 21.14
#